data_0b70dd16a7cb2b807811c6b71af12c5c
#
_entry.id   0b70dd16a7cb2b807811c6b71af12c5c
#
_cell.length_a   1.000
_cell.length_b   1.000
_cell.length_c   1.000
_cell.angle_alpha   90.00
_cell.angle_beta   90.00
_cell.angle_gamma   90.00
#
_symmetry.space_group_name_H-M   'P 1'
#
loop_
_entity.id
_entity.type
_entity.pdbx_description
1 polymer ?
#
loop_
_entity_poly.entity_id
_entity_poly.type
_entity_poly.pdbx_seq_one_letter_code
_entity_poly.pdbx_strand_id
1 'polypeptide(L)'
;MKYESTKIIELGSCAFRQWKADSHCKFIHGYRLVAKFQFACNRLDERNWVVDFGGLKALKQVFAKQFDHTLCIAADDPLLETFKQLHATGACDLRVMSKGVGIERTAEYCFDVADAHVRGITNNRCWVERVEVWEHDKNSAIVSFDSVITPQQTGNTVATTIQAPINQVKDFLEDVAAETGINVANILKNAPPPASQGARVGNVTTTSYSNLFGGTSWGQ
;
A
#
# COMPACT_ATOMS: atom_id res chain seq x y z
N MET A 1 -5.85 -5.14 -26.13
CA MET A 1 -5.92 -6.44 -25.41
C MET A 1 -5.33 -6.19 -24.03
N LYS A 2 -5.92 -6.75 -22.97
CA LYS A 2 -5.42 -6.64 -21.59
C LYS A 2 -4.84 -7.99 -21.19
N TYR A 3 -3.66 -7.99 -20.64
CA TYR A 3 -2.98 -9.18 -20.11
C TYR A 3 -2.95 -9.12 -18.59
N GLU A 4 -3.09 -10.26 -17.95
CA GLU A 4 -3.10 -10.36 -16.48
C GLU A 4 -2.23 -11.50 -15.99
N SER A 5 -1.64 -11.33 -14.82
CA SER A 5 -0.94 -12.39 -14.10
C SER A 5 -1.21 -12.26 -12.60
N THR A 6 -1.05 -13.36 -11.86
CA THR A 6 -1.33 -13.37 -10.42
C THR A 6 -0.15 -13.89 -9.63
N LYS A 7 0.02 -13.37 -8.40
CA LYS A 7 0.99 -13.83 -7.42
C LYS A 7 0.36 -13.91 -6.06
N ILE A 8 0.57 -15.01 -5.34
CA ILE A 8 0.23 -15.15 -3.93
C ILE A 8 1.47 -14.84 -3.10
N ILE A 9 1.29 -14.01 -2.06
CA ILE A 9 2.31 -13.65 -1.09
C ILE A 9 1.75 -13.92 0.30
N GLU A 10 2.47 -14.66 1.12
CA GLU A 10 2.18 -14.77 2.55
C GLU A 10 2.62 -13.50 3.23
N LEU A 11 1.70 -12.85 3.94
CA LEU A 11 1.98 -11.62 4.68
C LEU A 11 2.56 -11.91 6.06
N GLY A 12 2.27 -13.09 6.62
CA GLY A 12 2.71 -13.55 7.93
C GLY A 12 1.61 -13.61 8.99
N SER A 13 2.02 -13.84 10.22
CA SER A 13 1.12 -13.86 11.39
C SER A 13 0.94 -12.44 11.92
N CYS A 14 -0.27 -11.91 11.80
CA CYS A 14 -0.61 -10.57 12.26
C CYS A 14 -1.74 -10.61 13.27
N ALA A 15 -1.58 -9.91 14.38
CA ALA A 15 -2.64 -9.66 15.33
C ALA A 15 -3.19 -8.24 15.17
N PHE A 16 -4.47 -8.05 15.41
CA PHE A 16 -5.14 -6.76 15.40
C PHE A 16 -6.41 -6.78 16.24
N ARG A 17 -7.01 -5.62 16.49
CA ARG A 17 -8.36 -5.50 17.08
C ARG A 17 -9.17 -4.43 16.37
N GLN A 18 -10.40 -4.72 16.08
CA GLN A 18 -11.36 -3.77 15.50
C GLN A 18 -12.16 -3.14 16.66
N TRP A 19 -11.58 -2.14 17.33
CA TRP A 19 -12.09 -1.62 18.59
C TRP A 19 -13.52 -1.07 18.54
N LYS A 20 -14.01 -0.68 17.34
CA LYS A 20 -15.38 -0.23 17.09
C LYS A 20 -16.37 -1.37 16.89
N ALA A 21 -15.91 -2.62 16.81
CA ALA A 21 -16.80 -3.75 16.57
C ALA A 21 -17.68 -4.04 17.79
N ASP A 22 -18.95 -4.30 17.55
CA ASP A 22 -19.88 -4.81 18.58
C ASP A 22 -19.91 -6.35 18.60
N SER A 23 -18.71 -6.94 18.64
CA SER A 23 -18.50 -8.38 18.63
C SER A 23 -17.16 -8.72 19.28
N HIS A 24 -16.81 -10.02 19.28
CA HIS A 24 -15.50 -10.49 19.75
C HIS A 24 -14.32 -9.93 18.95
N CYS A 25 -14.53 -9.38 17.75
CA CYS A 25 -13.48 -8.72 16.97
C CYS A 25 -12.91 -7.47 17.65
N LYS A 26 -13.56 -6.93 18.69
CA LYS A 26 -13.01 -5.87 19.54
C LYS A 26 -11.82 -6.32 20.41
N PHE A 27 -11.65 -7.61 20.63
CA PHE A 27 -10.50 -8.17 21.34
C PHE A 27 -9.33 -8.36 20.38
N ILE A 28 -8.11 -8.43 20.90
CA ILE A 28 -6.94 -8.79 20.10
C ILE A 28 -7.13 -10.23 19.63
N HIS A 29 -7.02 -10.41 18.33
CA HIS A 29 -7.04 -11.70 17.65
C HIS A 29 -6.13 -11.64 16.44
N GLY A 30 -5.74 -12.77 15.90
CA GLY A 30 -4.77 -12.78 14.80
C GLY A 30 -4.99 -13.95 13.86
N TYR A 31 -4.45 -13.77 12.65
CA TYR A 31 -4.51 -14.74 11.57
C TYR A 31 -3.17 -14.81 10.84
N ARG A 32 -2.93 -15.92 10.15
CA ARG A 32 -1.93 -16.02 9.11
C ARG A 32 -2.50 -15.40 7.84
N LEU A 33 -2.14 -14.15 7.60
CA LEU A 33 -2.65 -13.42 6.45
C LEU A 33 -1.97 -13.85 5.14
N VAL A 34 -2.75 -14.00 4.09
CA VAL A 34 -2.29 -14.31 2.73
C VAL A 34 -2.93 -13.34 1.76
N ALA A 35 -2.16 -12.82 0.81
CA ALA A 35 -2.65 -11.92 -0.22
C ALA A 35 -2.41 -12.49 -1.62
N LYS A 36 -3.42 -12.41 -2.50
CA LYS A 36 -3.31 -12.66 -3.93
C LYS A 36 -3.38 -11.33 -4.67
N PHE A 37 -2.34 -11.05 -5.42
CA PHE A 37 -2.23 -9.88 -6.28
C PHE A 37 -2.56 -10.28 -7.71
N GLN A 38 -3.35 -9.48 -8.38
CA GLN A 38 -3.62 -9.54 -9.81
C GLN A 38 -3.02 -8.31 -10.46
N PHE A 39 -2.03 -8.53 -11.31
CA PHE A 39 -1.34 -7.50 -12.08
C PHE A 39 -1.90 -7.45 -13.49
N ALA A 40 -1.97 -6.26 -14.08
CA ALA A 40 -2.47 -6.07 -15.43
C ALA A 40 -1.54 -5.14 -16.25
N CYS A 41 -1.56 -5.33 -17.57
CA CYS A 41 -0.93 -4.43 -18.53
C CYS A 41 -1.65 -4.49 -19.88
N ASN A 42 -1.49 -3.46 -20.70
CA ASN A 42 -2.00 -3.45 -22.09
C ASN A 42 -0.96 -3.96 -23.10
N ARG A 43 0.31 -4.03 -22.68
CA ARG A 43 1.44 -4.48 -23.51
C ARG A 43 2.43 -5.27 -22.65
N LEU A 44 2.77 -6.46 -23.08
CA LEU A 44 3.82 -7.27 -22.46
C LEU A 44 5.20 -6.61 -22.62
N ASP A 45 6.17 -7.01 -21.79
CA ASP A 45 7.56 -6.62 -21.97
C ASP A 45 8.25 -7.42 -23.10
N GLU A 46 9.54 -7.20 -23.30
CA GLU A 46 10.35 -7.89 -24.31
C GLU A 46 10.46 -9.41 -24.08
N ARG A 47 10.15 -9.88 -22.86
CA ARG A 47 10.11 -11.30 -22.47
C ARG A 47 8.71 -11.91 -22.54
N ASN A 48 7.73 -11.14 -23.00
CA ASN A 48 6.30 -11.47 -23.02
C ASN A 48 5.70 -11.64 -21.61
N TRP A 49 6.16 -10.87 -20.62
CA TRP A 49 5.64 -10.89 -19.26
C TRP A 49 4.78 -9.67 -18.95
N VAL A 50 3.77 -9.88 -18.11
CA VAL A 50 3.01 -8.79 -17.48
C VAL A 50 3.91 -8.08 -16.48
N VAL A 51 4.53 -8.86 -15.58
CA VAL A 51 5.49 -8.38 -14.58
C VAL A 51 6.50 -9.49 -14.28
N ASP A 52 7.75 -9.10 -14.00
CA ASP A 52 8.77 -10.04 -13.53
C ASP A 52 8.49 -10.40 -12.05
N PHE A 53 8.15 -11.66 -11.79
CA PHE A 53 7.93 -12.14 -10.43
C PHE A 53 9.20 -12.10 -9.56
N GLY A 54 10.38 -12.10 -10.17
CA GLY A 54 11.65 -11.88 -9.47
C GLY A 54 11.73 -10.48 -8.86
N GLY A 55 11.23 -9.46 -9.57
CA GLY A 55 11.16 -8.08 -9.09
C GLY A 55 10.19 -7.87 -7.92
N LEU A 56 9.30 -8.84 -7.64
CA LEU A 56 8.36 -8.77 -6.53
C LEU A 56 8.93 -9.29 -5.19
N LYS A 57 10.20 -9.71 -5.14
CA LYS A 57 10.83 -10.16 -3.88
C LYS A 57 10.86 -9.05 -2.83
N ALA A 58 11.10 -7.82 -3.25
CA ALA A 58 11.07 -6.67 -2.36
C ALA A 58 9.69 -6.48 -1.69
N LEU A 59 8.59 -6.63 -2.45
CA LEU A 59 7.24 -6.58 -1.89
C LEU A 59 7.01 -7.62 -0.79
N LYS A 60 7.53 -8.84 -0.96
CA LYS A 60 7.43 -9.88 0.08
C LYS A 60 8.09 -9.43 1.38
N GLN A 61 9.27 -8.82 1.31
CA GLN A 61 9.99 -8.32 2.49
C GLN A 61 9.23 -7.17 3.17
N VAL A 62 8.71 -6.26 2.34
CA VAL A 62 7.87 -5.13 2.78
C VAL A 62 6.67 -5.61 3.57
N PHE A 63 5.92 -6.56 3.03
CA PHE A 63 4.73 -7.07 3.70
C PHE A 63 5.05 -7.91 4.93
N ALA A 64 6.13 -8.69 4.90
CA ALA A 64 6.58 -9.42 6.08
C ALA A 64 6.96 -8.45 7.22
N LYS A 65 7.71 -7.37 6.94
CA LYS A 65 8.05 -6.34 7.94
C LYS A 65 6.81 -5.68 8.53
N GLN A 66 5.76 -5.48 7.71
CA GLN A 66 4.52 -4.84 8.15
C GLN A 66 3.63 -5.76 8.96
N PHE A 67 3.54 -7.05 8.59
CA PHE A 67 2.49 -7.93 9.10
C PHE A 67 3.02 -9.16 9.85
N ASP A 68 4.25 -9.65 9.56
CA ASP A 68 4.71 -10.89 10.16
C ASP A 68 5.17 -10.68 11.60
N HIS A 69 4.56 -11.42 12.56
CA HIS A 69 4.80 -11.31 14.00
C HIS A 69 4.51 -9.91 14.57
N THR A 70 3.55 -9.18 14.00
CA THR A 70 3.21 -7.81 14.40
C THR A 70 1.84 -7.70 15.05
N LEU A 71 1.64 -6.60 15.79
CA LEU A 71 0.37 -6.15 16.32
C LEU A 71 -0.05 -4.86 15.59
N CYS A 72 -1.03 -4.94 14.70
CA CYS A 72 -1.59 -3.79 13.99
C CYS A 72 -2.72 -3.15 14.80
N ILE A 73 -2.58 -1.86 15.12
CA ILE A 73 -3.56 -1.09 15.90
C ILE A 73 -3.96 0.15 15.10
N ALA A 74 -5.26 0.46 15.10
CA ALA A 74 -5.77 1.67 14.47
C ALA A 74 -5.25 2.92 15.18
N ALA A 75 -4.92 3.97 14.41
CA ALA A 75 -4.43 5.24 14.97
C ALA A 75 -5.45 5.92 15.90
N ASP A 76 -6.74 5.63 15.73
CA ASP A 76 -7.83 6.15 16.55
C ASP A 76 -8.29 5.17 17.65
N ASP A 77 -7.53 4.11 17.93
CA ASP A 77 -7.84 3.18 19.01
C ASP A 77 -7.66 3.87 20.38
N PRO A 78 -8.68 3.85 21.27
CA PRO A 78 -8.58 4.51 22.57
C PRO A 78 -7.50 3.90 23.49
N LEU A 79 -7.01 2.69 23.20
CA LEU A 79 -5.93 2.03 23.95
C LEU A 79 -4.57 2.14 23.23
N LEU A 80 -4.44 2.99 22.21
CA LEU A 80 -3.20 3.11 21.44
C LEU A 80 -1.97 3.37 22.34
N GLU A 81 -2.10 4.26 23.33
CA GLU A 81 -0.99 4.56 24.24
C GLU A 81 -0.58 3.37 25.10
N THR A 82 -1.55 2.52 25.51
CA THR A 82 -1.25 1.26 26.19
C THR A 82 -0.46 0.30 25.30
N PHE A 83 -0.81 0.20 24.02
CA PHE A 83 -0.08 -0.64 23.06
C PHE A 83 1.33 -0.11 22.78
N LYS A 84 1.52 1.22 22.74
CA LYS A 84 2.85 1.82 22.65
C LYS A 84 3.73 1.48 23.88
N GLN A 85 3.14 1.49 25.07
CA GLN A 85 3.85 1.08 26.28
C GLN A 85 4.25 -0.40 26.23
N LEU A 86 3.35 -1.30 25.78
CA LEU A 86 3.66 -2.71 25.58
C LEU A 86 4.79 -2.91 24.55
N HIS A 87 4.75 -2.18 23.45
CA HIS A 87 5.82 -2.18 22.45
C HIS A 87 7.16 -1.76 23.07
N ALA A 88 7.17 -0.69 23.86
CA ALA A 88 8.39 -0.20 24.53
C ALA A 88 9.00 -1.21 25.51
N THR A 89 8.21 -2.14 26.06
CA THR A 89 8.71 -3.26 26.89
C THR A 89 9.23 -4.44 26.07
N GLY A 90 9.07 -4.42 24.75
CA GLY A 90 9.40 -5.54 23.88
C GLY A 90 8.35 -6.66 23.86
N ALA A 91 7.16 -6.45 24.43
CA ALA A 91 6.10 -7.46 24.50
C ALA A 91 5.37 -7.67 23.16
N CYS A 92 5.43 -6.71 22.26
CA CYS A 92 4.87 -6.80 20.91
C CYS A 92 5.63 -5.90 19.94
N ASP A 93 5.54 -6.22 18.64
CA ASP A 93 6.01 -5.36 17.56
C ASP A 93 4.82 -4.59 16.97
N LEU A 94 4.65 -3.33 17.38
CA LEU A 94 3.48 -2.51 17.08
C LEU A 94 3.58 -1.87 15.69
N ARG A 95 2.48 -1.93 14.94
CA ARG A 95 2.24 -1.16 13.72
C ARG A 95 0.98 -0.31 13.88
N VAL A 96 1.12 1.01 13.77
CA VAL A 96 -0.02 1.93 13.84
C VAL A 96 -0.58 2.16 12.44
N MET A 97 -1.84 1.78 12.25
CA MET A 97 -2.53 1.87 10.96
C MET A 97 -3.41 3.12 10.92
N SER A 98 -3.05 4.09 10.08
CA SER A 98 -3.75 5.39 9.99
C SER A 98 -5.18 5.29 9.49
N LYS A 99 -5.46 4.34 8.57
CA LYS A 99 -6.79 4.13 8.00
C LYS A 99 -7.64 3.11 8.77
N GLY A 100 -7.11 2.53 9.86
CA GLY A 100 -7.75 1.46 10.62
C GLY A 100 -7.19 0.08 10.31
N VAL A 101 -7.78 -0.96 10.92
CA VAL A 101 -7.35 -2.36 10.86
C VAL A 101 -8.49 -3.27 10.38
N GLY A 102 -8.15 -4.51 10.06
CA GLY A 102 -9.03 -5.54 9.50
C GLY A 102 -8.59 -5.95 8.11
N ILE A 103 -9.14 -7.04 7.59
CA ILE A 103 -8.69 -7.59 6.29
C ILE A 103 -8.95 -6.65 5.12
N GLU A 104 -10.01 -5.82 5.16
CA GLU A 104 -10.30 -4.81 4.15
C GLU A 104 -9.21 -3.73 4.11
N ARG A 105 -8.78 -3.25 5.28
CA ARG A 105 -7.69 -2.25 5.38
C ARG A 105 -6.32 -2.85 5.07
N THR A 106 -6.13 -4.12 5.37
CA THR A 106 -4.93 -4.86 4.94
C THR A 106 -4.91 -5.01 3.42
N ALA A 107 -6.04 -5.32 2.78
CA ALA A 107 -6.14 -5.42 1.33
C ALA A 107 -5.88 -4.07 0.65
N GLU A 108 -6.41 -2.97 1.19
CA GLU A 108 -6.14 -1.61 0.71
C GLU A 108 -4.66 -1.24 0.84
N TYR A 109 -4.06 -1.49 2.00
CA TYR A 109 -2.63 -1.26 2.20
C TYR A 109 -1.76 -2.05 1.21
N CYS A 110 -2.07 -3.34 1.04
CA CYS A 110 -1.36 -4.20 0.09
C CYS A 110 -1.53 -3.71 -1.35
N PHE A 111 -2.72 -3.21 -1.71
CA PHE A 111 -3.00 -2.64 -3.02
C PHE A 111 -2.14 -1.40 -3.27
N ASP A 112 -2.18 -0.42 -2.38
CA ASP A 112 -1.47 0.85 -2.51
C ASP A 112 0.06 0.62 -2.65
N VAL A 113 0.63 -0.21 -1.78
CA VAL A 113 2.07 -0.52 -1.78
C VAL A 113 2.48 -1.29 -3.04
N ALA A 114 1.71 -2.32 -3.43
CA ALA A 114 2.03 -3.12 -4.60
C ALA A 114 1.87 -2.34 -5.90
N ASP A 115 0.85 -1.49 -6.03
CA ASP A 115 0.62 -0.69 -7.24
C ASP A 115 1.74 0.34 -7.43
N ALA A 116 2.12 1.05 -6.36
CA ALA A 116 3.26 1.97 -6.39
C ALA A 116 4.56 1.26 -6.81
N HIS A 117 4.85 0.10 -6.22
CA HIS A 117 6.05 -0.69 -6.55
C HIS A 117 6.06 -1.15 -8.01
N VAL A 118 4.97 -1.78 -8.46
CA VAL A 118 4.87 -2.36 -9.81
C VAL A 118 4.94 -1.28 -10.87
N ARG A 119 4.26 -0.15 -10.68
CA ARG A 119 4.37 1.00 -11.59
C ARG A 119 5.79 1.53 -11.65
N GLY A 120 6.45 1.64 -10.50
CA GLY A 120 7.84 2.10 -10.44
C GLY A 120 8.81 1.21 -11.21
N ILE A 121 8.78 -0.11 -11.00
CA ILE A 121 9.72 -1.04 -11.68
C ILE A 121 9.38 -1.30 -13.16
N THR A 122 8.18 -0.95 -13.62
CA THR A 122 7.73 -1.17 -15.00
C THR A 122 7.52 0.11 -15.80
N ASN A 123 7.92 1.27 -15.29
CA ASN A 123 7.67 2.59 -15.90
C ASN A 123 6.18 2.77 -16.28
N ASN A 124 5.28 2.45 -15.35
CA ASN A 124 3.82 2.51 -15.50
C ASN A 124 3.21 1.59 -16.57
N ARG A 125 3.96 0.63 -17.08
CA ARG A 125 3.45 -0.34 -18.06
C ARG A 125 2.48 -1.32 -17.41
N CYS A 126 2.72 -1.69 -16.14
CA CYS A 126 1.93 -2.62 -15.36
C CYS A 126 1.34 -1.91 -14.14
N TRP A 127 0.17 -2.36 -13.69
CA TRP A 127 -0.51 -1.88 -12.49
C TRP A 127 -1.13 -3.06 -11.72
N VAL A 128 -1.53 -2.81 -10.46
CA VAL A 128 -2.33 -3.75 -9.70
C VAL A 128 -3.80 -3.58 -10.08
N GLU A 129 -4.42 -4.63 -10.55
CA GLU A 129 -5.84 -4.66 -10.90
C GLU A 129 -6.71 -5.00 -9.70
N ARG A 130 -6.21 -5.92 -8.85
CA ARG A 130 -6.97 -6.44 -7.72
C ARG A 130 -6.03 -7.04 -6.68
N VAL A 131 -6.39 -6.86 -5.41
CA VAL A 131 -5.79 -7.57 -4.28
C VAL A 131 -6.91 -8.25 -3.50
N GLU A 132 -6.69 -9.50 -3.14
CA GLU A 132 -7.55 -10.28 -2.26
C GLU A 132 -6.73 -10.76 -1.06
N VAL A 133 -7.18 -10.45 0.16
CA VAL A 133 -6.53 -10.87 1.41
C VAL A 133 -7.42 -11.83 2.16
N TRP A 134 -6.86 -12.97 2.56
CA TRP A 134 -7.53 -13.98 3.38
C TRP A 134 -7.03 -13.92 4.82
N GLU A 135 -7.97 -14.01 5.76
CA GLU A 135 -7.68 -14.31 7.16
C GLU A 135 -7.70 -15.83 7.43
N HIS A 136 -8.52 -16.56 6.70
CA HIS A 136 -8.60 -18.02 6.64
C HIS A 136 -9.37 -18.46 5.38
N ASP A 137 -9.50 -19.77 5.16
CA ASP A 137 -10.03 -20.35 3.91
C ASP A 137 -11.45 -19.93 3.51
N LYS A 138 -12.21 -19.32 4.43
CA LYS A 138 -13.63 -18.99 4.22
C LYS A 138 -13.91 -17.50 4.12
N ASN A 139 -12.99 -16.65 4.58
CA ASN A 139 -13.19 -15.20 4.60
C ASN A 139 -12.03 -14.48 3.93
N SER A 140 -12.38 -13.61 2.99
CA SER A 140 -11.43 -12.71 2.33
C SER A 140 -12.03 -11.31 2.14
N ALA A 141 -11.17 -10.33 1.98
CA ALA A 141 -11.54 -9.00 1.52
C ALA A 141 -10.83 -8.69 0.21
N ILE A 142 -11.49 -7.91 -0.64
CA ILE A 142 -11.02 -7.60 -1.98
C ILE A 142 -11.01 -6.09 -2.18
N VAL A 143 -9.90 -5.59 -2.73
CA VAL A 143 -9.77 -4.24 -3.27
C VAL A 143 -9.44 -4.35 -4.75
N SER A 144 -10.20 -3.64 -5.58
CA SER A 144 -10.02 -3.62 -7.04
C SER A 144 -9.74 -2.20 -7.51
N PHE A 145 -9.00 -2.09 -8.61
CA PHE A 145 -8.79 -0.83 -9.30
C PHE A 145 -10.12 -0.38 -9.94
N ASP A 146 -10.69 0.72 -9.44
CA ASP A 146 -11.87 1.33 -10.05
C ASP A 146 -11.44 2.28 -11.16
N SER A 147 -11.68 1.89 -12.40
CA SER A 147 -11.48 2.75 -13.57
C SER A 147 -12.53 3.87 -13.70
N VAL A 148 -13.53 3.89 -12.82
CA VAL A 148 -14.64 4.86 -12.83
C VAL A 148 -14.73 5.59 -11.50
N ILE A 149 -14.02 6.71 -11.39
CA ILE A 149 -14.39 7.75 -10.41
C ILE A 149 -15.61 8.46 -11.01
N THR A 150 -16.80 8.07 -10.60
CA THR A 150 -18.00 8.86 -10.90
C THR A 150 -17.90 10.23 -10.21
N PRO A 151 -18.24 11.35 -10.88
CA PRO A 151 -17.97 12.72 -10.40
C PRO A 151 -18.75 13.18 -9.17
N GLN A 152 -19.39 12.31 -8.42
CA GLN A 152 -20.31 12.69 -7.33
C GLN A 152 -19.70 12.83 -5.93
N GLN A 153 -18.37 12.67 -5.76
CA GLN A 153 -17.72 12.88 -4.45
C GLN A 153 -16.52 13.81 -4.47
N THR A 154 -16.44 14.74 -5.41
CA THR A 154 -15.40 15.77 -5.44
C THR A 154 -15.79 17.02 -4.65
N GLY A 155 -15.98 16.90 -3.36
CA GLY A 155 -15.90 18.02 -2.44
C GLY A 155 -14.60 17.95 -1.65
N ASN A 156 -13.67 18.82 -1.95
CA ASN A 156 -12.49 19.26 -1.16
C ASN A 156 -11.64 18.25 -0.33
N THR A 157 -11.86 16.92 -0.43
CA THR A 157 -11.21 15.94 0.45
C THR A 157 -10.08 15.15 -0.25
N VAL A 158 -9.95 15.26 -1.58
CA VAL A 158 -9.06 14.39 -2.36
C VAL A 158 -7.57 14.68 -2.11
N ALA A 159 -7.19 15.94 -1.94
CA ALA A 159 -5.78 16.30 -1.77
C ALA A 159 -5.21 15.81 -0.41
N THR A 160 -6.01 15.83 0.64
CA THR A 160 -5.57 15.41 1.99
C THR A 160 -5.55 13.89 2.14
N THR A 161 -6.40 13.17 1.41
CA THR A 161 -6.51 11.71 1.49
C THR A 161 -5.37 10.98 0.77
N ILE A 162 -4.76 11.59 -0.25
CA ILE A 162 -3.64 11.01 -1.01
C ILE A 162 -2.30 11.26 -0.31
N GLN A 163 -2.14 12.36 0.42
CA GLN A 163 -0.87 12.73 1.03
C GLN A 163 -0.46 11.83 2.21
N ALA A 164 -1.39 11.38 3.03
CA ALA A 164 -1.09 10.53 4.17
C ALA A 164 -0.59 9.12 3.77
N PRO A 165 -1.21 8.41 2.79
CA PRO A 165 -0.67 7.16 2.27
C PRO A 165 0.70 7.30 1.61
N ILE A 166 0.92 8.38 0.84
CA ILE A 166 2.20 8.64 0.17
C ILE A 166 3.32 8.84 1.19
N ASN A 167 3.09 9.56 2.27
CA ASN A 167 4.11 9.77 3.30
C ASN A 167 4.43 8.48 4.06
N GLN A 168 3.44 7.65 4.41
CA GLN A 168 3.68 6.34 5.02
C GLN A 168 4.43 5.38 4.10
N VAL A 169 4.07 5.36 2.82
CA VAL A 169 4.79 4.56 1.82
C VAL A 169 6.20 5.10 1.62
N LYS A 170 6.41 6.42 1.67
CA LYS A 170 7.71 7.05 1.54
C LYS A 170 8.63 6.68 2.71
N ASP A 171 8.19 6.93 3.94
CA ASP A 171 8.97 6.63 5.15
C ASP A 171 9.33 5.14 5.21
N PHE A 172 8.38 4.28 4.85
CA PHE A 172 8.57 2.85 4.78
C PHE A 172 9.52 2.42 3.65
N LEU A 173 9.42 3.00 2.46
CA LEU A 173 10.32 2.72 1.34
C LEU A 173 11.73 3.26 1.62
N GLU A 174 11.90 4.35 2.34
CA GLU A 174 13.19 4.87 2.79
C GLU A 174 13.85 3.91 3.79
N ASP A 175 13.10 3.34 4.73
CA ASP A 175 13.58 2.29 5.65
C ASP A 175 14.02 1.03 4.89
N VAL A 176 13.21 0.57 3.93
CA VAL A 176 13.57 -0.59 3.08
C VAL A 176 14.80 -0.30 2.22
N ALA A 177 14.95 0.93 1.73
CA ALA A 177 16.13 1.33 0.97
C ALA A 177 17.41 1.28 1.81
N ALA A 178 17.33 1.75 3.05
CA ALA A 178 18.47 1.73 3.97
C ALA A 178 18.92 0.30 4.29
N GLU A 179 17.98 -0.64 4.40
CA GLU A 179 18.27 -2.05 4.73
C GLU A 179 18.66 -2.90 3.50
N THR A 180 18.13 -2.61 2.32
CA THR A 180 18.26 -3.48 1.13
C THR A 180 19.12 -2.90 0.02
N GLY A 181 19.53 -1.64 0.11
CA GLY A 181 20.27 -0.93 -0.94
C GLY A 181 19.42 -0.62 -2.21
N ILE A 182 18.10 -0.79 -2.14
CA ILE A 182 17.20 -0.47 -3.26
C ILE A 182 17.08 1.05 -3.39
N ASN A 183 17.32 1.58 -4.59
CA ASN A 183 17.21 3.02 -4.85
C ASN A 183 15.74 3.46 -4.97
N VAL A 184 15.14 3.79 -3.83
CA VAL A 184 13.75 4.24 -3.72
C VAL A 184 13.49 5.57 -4.43
N ALA A 185 14.51 6.43 -4.56
CA ALA A 185 14.37 7.70 -5.28
C ALA A 185 13.94 7.50 -6.75
N ASN A 186 14.35 6.40 -7.38
CA ASN A 186 13.89 6.05 -8.73
C ASN A 186 12.44 5.54 -8.75
N ILE A 187 12.00 4.84 -7.72
CA ILE A 187 10.61 4.38 -7.59
C ILE A 187 9.67 5.58 -7.42
N LEU A 188 10.05 6.52 -6.56
CA LEU A 188 9.25 7.72 -6.28
C LEU A 188 9.27 8.75 -7.42
N LYS A 189 10.39 8.92 -8.13
CA LYS A 189 10.49 9.82 -9.29
C LYS A 189 9.66 9.37 -10.48
N ASN A 190 9.44 8.06 -10.62
CA ASN A 190 8.71 7.47 -11.74
C ASN A 190 7.25 7.12 -11.37
N ALA A 191 6.81 7.41 -10.15
CA ALA A 191 5.39 7.31 -9.81
C ALA A 191 4.59 8.30 -10.68
N PRO A 192 3.56 7.84 -11.42
CA PRO A 192 2.78 8.75 -12.26
C PRO A 192 2.01 9.73 -11.39
N PRO A 193 1.73 10.92 -11.91
CA PRO A 193 0.65 11.72 -11.34
C PRO A 193 -0.64 10.88 -11.36
N PRO A 194 -1.52 11.04 -10.36
CA PRO A 194 -2.82 10.38 -10.40
C PRO A 194 -3.45 10.68 -11.74
N ALA A 195 -3.95 9.65 -12.41
CA ALA A 195 -4.44 9.72 -13.78
C ALA A 195 -5.41 10.90 -13.93
N SER A 196 -4.94 11.99 -14.53
CA SER A 196 -5.78 13.06 -15.00
C SER A 196 -6.52 12.52 -16.20
N GLN A 197 -7.75 12.08 -16.00
CA GLN A 197 -8.66 11.86 -17.12
C GLN A 197 -8.87 13.19 -17.82
N GLY A 198 -8.64 13.18 -19.12
CA GLY A 198 -8.89 14.31 -19.99
C GLY A 198 -10.36 14.74 -19.96
N ALA A 199 -10.65 15.76 -19.17
CA ALA A 199 -11.75 16.65 -19.37
C ALA A 199 -11.16 18.06 -19.42
N ARG A 200 -11.18 18.68 -20.60
CA ARG A 200 -10.92 20.10 -20.75
C ARG A 200 -11.93 20.87 -19.93
N VAL A 201 -11.52 21.36 -18.78
CA VAL A 201 -12.14 22.52 -18.13
C VAL A 201 -10.99 23.36 -17.55
N GLY A 202 -11.07 24.67 -17.81
CA GLY A 202 -10.01 25.66 -17.71
C GLY A 202 -9.21 25.68 -16.42
N ASN A 203 -7.97 26.11 -16.59
CA ASN A 203 -7.00 26.60 -15.59
C ASN A 203 -7.01 25.91 -14.22
N VAL A 204 -6.37 24.74 -14.14
CA VAL A 204 -5.85 24.21 -12.89
C VAL A 204 -4.33 24.10 -13.07
N THR A 205 -3.62 24.87 -12.28
CA THR A 205 -2.14 24.81 -12.18
C THR A 205 -1.75 23.40 -11.76
N THR A 206 -1.12 22.65 -12.62
CA THR A 206 -0.51 21.36 -12.32
C THR A 206 0.67 21.59 -11.38
N THR A 207 0.49 21.31 -10.10
CA THR A 207 1.62 21.20 -9.17
C THR A 207 2.35 19.90 -9.51
N SER A 208 3.50 20.00 -10.13
CA SER A 208 4.34 18.83 -10.44
C SER A 208 4.88 18.23 -9.13
N TYR A 209 5.09 16.92 -9.10
CA TYR A 209 5.69 16.19 -7.97
C TYR A 209 7.07 16.73 -7.56
N SER A 210 7.74 17.49 -8.43
CA SER A 210 9.01 18.18 -8.11
C SER A 210 8.90 19.18 -6.96
N ASN A 211 7.70 19.67 -6.63
CA ASN A 211 7.49 20.60 -5.50
C ASN A 211 7.20 19.89 -4.17
N LEU A 212 7.00 18.58 -4.18
CA LEU A 212 6.83 17.77 -2.96
C LEU A 212 8.16 17.41 -2.29
N PHE A 213 9.25 17.51 -3.04
CA PHE A 213 10.60 17.29 -2.55
C PHE A 213 11.35 18.61 -2.60
N GLY A 214 11.14 19.45 -1.56
CA GLY A 214 11.88 20.70 -1.40
C GLY A 214 13.37 20.46 -1.65
N GLY A 215 13.93 21.21 -2.60
CA GLY A 215 15.29 21.07 -3.06
C GLY A 215 16.28 21.14 -1.90
N THR A 216 16.90 20.03 -1.58
CA THR A 216 18.21 20.01 -0.95
C THR A 216 19.19 19.61 -2.02
N SER A 217 19.98 20.60 -2.49
CA SER A 217 21.16 20.39 -3.28
C SER A 217 22.15 19.54 -2.48
N TRP A 218 22.38 18.32 -2.90
CA TRP A 218 23.56 17.57 -2.46
C TRP A 218 24.68 17.94 -3.42
N GLY A 219 25.56 18.83 -2.92
CA GLY A 219 26.84 19.09 -3.57
C GLY A 219 27.80 17.93 -3.33
N GLN A 220 28.50 17.60 -4.39
CA GLN A 220 29.74 16.86 -4.63
C GLN A 220 30.09 15.71 -3.69
#